data_97b21dd8456c59930165b411884c7bdd
#
_entry.id   97b21dd8456c59930165b411884c7bdd
#
_cell.length_a   1.000
_cell.length_b   1.000
_cell.length_c   1.000
_cell.angle_alpha   90.00
_cell.angle_beta   90.00
_cell.angle_gamma   90.00
#
_symmetry.space_group_name_H-M   'P 1'
#
loop_
_entity.id
_entity.type
_entity.pdbx_description
1 polymer ?
#
loop_
_entity_poly.entity_id
_entity_poly.type
_entity_poly.pdbx_seq_one_letter_code
_entity_poly.pdbx_strand_id
1 'polypeptide(L)'
;MILLAIETSCDETAISIVKRVRGKQVRFEVLSNKILSQIDLHTQYGGVFPMLAKREHTKAITQLIAEALGEADLLVERTNSYHIPSALRKKLDAQLMREPEMLSAMKVLFEGIQKPTIDAIAVTEGPGLEPALWVGINAALALGMMWDIPIYPVNHMEGHIVAGLLSIENDVYEISDTDYPATALLISGGHTELVNIPKLRSYSVVGKTRDDAVGEAFDKAARMLLLPYPGGPEISRLAEHARKEGLVVDEDLRLPRPMLHSGDLHFSFSGLKTAVLTRVKKRGTINEEEKRMIALEFENAVTDVLVAKVKQAMYETRSSTLIIGGGVSANTHIRFAMKNLAEREGFSLFVPNRNLSTDNGIMIAATGLLHIAEDKKPKVKLVANGSWSVEGC
;
A
#
# COMPACT_ATOMS: atom_id res chain seq x y z
N MET A 1 -3.90 12.29 21.89
CA MET A 1 -2.63 12.10 21.18
C MET A 1 -2.89 12.29 19.70
N ILE A 2 -2.08 13.12 19.06
CA ILE A 2 -2.16 13.41 17.62
C ILE A 2 -0.89 12.84 16.96
N LEU A 3 -1.07 12.06 15.90
CA LEU A 3 0.00 11.40 15.16
C LEU A 3 0.01 11.87 13.72
N LEU A 4 1.18 12.20 13.19
CA LEU A 4 1.42 12.47 11.77
C LEU A 4 2.01 11.22 11.13
N ALA A 5 1.46 10.77 10.01
CA ALA A 5 1.94 9.61 9.27
C ALA A 5 2.44 10.00 7.88
N ILE A 6 3.52 9.34 7.44
CA ILE A 6 4.19 9.59 6.16
C ILE A 6 4.33 8.26 5.41
N GLU A 7 3.81 8.22 4.17
CA GLU A 7 3.96 7.11 3.24
C GLU A 7 4.60 7.61 1.93
N THR A 8 5.72 6.99 1.53
CA THR A 8 6.43 7.29 0.29
C THR A 8 7.11 6.05 -0.31
N SER A 9 6.52 4.87 -0.13
CA SER A 9 7.19 3.61 -0.52
C SER A 9 7.25 3.36 -2.03
N CYS A 10 6.34 3.96 -2.81
CA CYS A 10 6.24 3.74 -4.26
C CYS A 10 6.02 5.04 -5.02
N ASP A 11 4.82 5.29 -5.53
CA ASP A 11 4.47 6.45 -6.36
C ASP A 11 3.40 7.37 -5.73
N GLU A 12 2.93 7.04 -4.53
CA GLU A 12 2.09 7.93 -3.73
C GLU A 12 2.91 8.65 -2.65
N THR A 13 2.81 9.99 -2.60
CA THR A 13 3.21 10.77 -1.43
C THR A 13 1.97 10.98 -0.58
N ALA A 14 1.89 10.31 0.58
CA ALA A 14 0.74 10.46 1.45
C ALA A 14 1.12 10.95 2.85
N ILE A 15 0.36 11.94 3.34
CA ILE A 15 0.47 12.52 4.68
C ILE A 15 -0.89 12.43 5.33
N SER A 16 -0.96 11.77 6.48
CA SER A 16 -2.19 11.76 7.30
C SER A 16 -1.93 12.27 8.69
N ILE A 17 -2.88 13.01 9.24
CA ILE A 17 -2.89 13.44 10.64
C ILE A 17 -4.11 12.82 11.28
N VAL A 18 -3.89 12.07 12.36
CA VAL A 18 -4.96 11.38 13.06
C VAL A 18 -4.94 11.71 14.56
N LYS A 19 -6.10 11.71 15.17
CA LYS A 19 -6.28 11.94 16.60
C LYS A 19 -6.82 10.68 17.27
N ARG A 20 -6.02 10.08 18.15
CA ARG A 20 -6.43 8.91 18.93
C ARG A 20 -7.62 9.25 19.82
N VAL A 21 -8.67 8.46 19.73
CA VAL A 21 -9.84 8.50 20.62
C VAL A 21 -9.59 7.54 21.80
N ARG A 22 -10.11 7.89 22.97
CA ARG A 22 -10.01 7.01 24.15
C ARG A 22 -10.84 5.74 23.94
N GLY A 23 -10.29 4.61 24.30
CA GLY A 23 -10.93 3.31 24.17
C GLY A 23 -9.98 2.16 24.51
N LYS A 24 -10.52 0.95 24.61
CA LYS A 24 -9.76 -0.30 24.82
C LYS A 24 -8.98 -0.67 23.55
N GLN A 25 -9.63 -0.50 22.40
CA GLN A 25 -9.07 -0.73 21.07
C GLN A 25 -8.40 0.53 20.52
N VAL A 26 -7.62 0.37 19.47
CA VAL A 26 -7.03 1.51 18.76
C VAL A 26 -8.12 2.15 17.89
N ARG A 27 -8.60 3.32 18.35
CA ARG A 27 -9.61 4.15 17.68
C ARG A 27 -9.05 5.53 17.40
N PHE A 28 -9.40 6.10 16.27
CA PHE A 28 -8.92 7.42 15.89
C PHE A 28 -9.85 8.15 14.90
N GLU A 29 -9.80 9.46 14.94
CA GLU A 29 -10.38 10.35 13.93
C GLU A 29 -9.30 10.75 12.94
N VAL A 30 -9.63 10.86 11.67
CA VAL A 30 -8.74 11.40 10.64
C VAL A 30 -8.96 12.91 10.55
N LEU A 31 -7.97 13.70 10.96
CA LEU A 31 -8.01 15.15 10.91
C LEU A 31 -7.63 15.68 9.53
N SER A 32 -6.71 14.98 8.84
CA SER A 32 -6.32 15.25 7.47
C SER A 32 -5.79 14.00 6.79
N ASN A 33 -6.03 13.86 5.49
CA ASN A 33 -5.45 12.81 4.65
C ASN A 33 -5.15 13.37 3.25
N LYS A 34 -3.89 13.70 3.01
CA LYS A 34 -3.39 14.20 1.72
C LYS A 34 -2.67 13.11 0.97
N ILE A 35 -3.05 12.89 -0.27
CA ILE A 35 -2.42 11.92 -1.16
C ILE A 35 -2.13 12.60 -2.49
N LEU A 36 -0.89 12.54 -2.92
CA LEU A 36 -0.47 12.95 -4.27
C LEU A 36 0.06 11.71 -4.99
N SER A 37 -0.69 11.23 -5.98
CA SER A 37 -0.26 10.13 -6.83
C SER A 37 0.54 10.62 -8.01
N GLN A 38 1.57 9.88 -8.37
CA GLN A 38 2.45 10.13 -9.52
C GLN A 38 2.07 9.26 -10.73
N ILE A 39 0.92 8.57 -10.70
CA ILE A 39 0.46 7.64 -11.74
C ILE A 39 0.56 8.28 -13.13
N ASP A 40 0.05 9.51 -13.30
CA ASP A 40 0.04 10.20 -14.59
C ASP A 40 1.46 10.42 -15.16
N LEU A 41 2.43 10.70 -14.28
CA LEU A 41 3.83 10.86 -14.68
C LEU A 41 4.45 9.54 -15.09
N HIS A 42 4.10 8.45 -14.43
CA HIS A 42 4.64 7.11 -14.69
C HIS A 42 3.97 6.41 -15.87
N THR A 43 2.78 6.84 -16.27
CA THR A 43 2.03 6.30 -17.42
C THR A 43 2.87 6.31 -18.70
N GLN A 44 3.60 7.40 -18.98
CA GLN A 44 4.45 7.50 -20.17
C GLN A 44 5.63 6.52 -20.19
N TYR A 45 6.02 5.99 -19.03
CA TYR A 45 7.09 4.98 -18.89
C TYR A 45 6.54 3.55 -18.78
N GLY A 46 5.21 3.39 -18.64
CA GLY A 46 4.54 2.11 -18.51
C GLY A 46 4.88 1.38 -17.21
N GLY A 47 5.18 2.12 -16.13
CA GLY A 47 5.49 1.62 -14.80
C GLY A 47 6.31 2.61 -13.98
N VAL A 48 6.43 2.38 -12.68
CA VAL A 48 7.10 3.30 -11.76
C VAL A 48 8.61 3.33 -12.01
N PHE A 49 9.16 4.54 -12.17
CA PHE A 49 10.59 4.77 -12.33
C PHE A 49 11.19 5.33 -11.04
N PRO A 50 12.03 4.57 -10.28
CA PRO A 50 12.38 4.89 -8.90
C PRO A 50 13.00 6.28 -8.68
N MET A 51 13.88 6.72 -9.59
CA MET A 51 14.53 8.03 -9.46
C MET A 51 13.60 9.19 -9.78
N LEU A 52 12.59 8.98 -10.63
CA LEU A 52 11.55 9.95 -10.89
C LEU A 52 10.63 10.06 -9.68
N ALA A 53 10.21 8.90 -9.11
CA ALA A 53 9.42 8.87 -7.91
C ALA A 53 10.10 9.61 -6.77
N LYS A 54 11.38 9.34 -6.49
CA LYS A 54 12.17 10.09 -5.50
C LYS A 54 12.08 11.59 -5.71
N ARG A 55 12.30 12.06 -6.95
CA ARG A 55 12.32 13.50 -7.25
C ARG A 55 10.96 14.15 -6.99
N GLU A 56 9.89 13.51 -7.37
CA GLU A 56 8.55 14.07 -7.19
C GLU A 56 8.12 14.04 -5.70
N HIS A 57 8.45 12.98 -4.95
CA HIS A 57 8.29 12.99 -3.49
C HIS A 57 9.04 14.15 -2.84
N THR A 58 10.31 14.38 -3.23
CA THR A 58 11.15 15.44 -2.68
C THR A 58 10.53 16.84 -2.87
N LYS A 59 9.89 17.08 -4.02
CA LYS A 59 9.22 18.34 -4.33
C LYS A 59 7.93 18.52 -3.53
N ALA A 60 7.14 17.45 -3.40
CA ALA A 60 5.78 17.53 -2.90
C ALA A 60 5.67 17.44 -1.37
N ILE A 61 6.55 16.69 -0.71
CA ILE A 61 6.34 16.25 0.67
C ILE A 61 6.17 17.40 1.67
N THR A 62 6.99 18.47 1.55
CA THR A 62 6.91 19.61 2.48
C THR A 62 5.62 20.39 2.32
N GLN A 63 5.16 20.56 1.07
CA GLN A 63 3.89 21.22 0.77
C GLN A 63 2.72 20.39 1.32
N LEU A 64 2.71 19.08 1.09
CA LEU A 64 1.66 18.20 1.59
C LEU A 64 1.60 18.17 3.13
N ILE A 65 2.76 18.25 3.80
CA ILE A 65 2.81 18.38 5.27
C ILE A 65 2.14 19.70 5.71
N ALA A 66 2.46 20.82 5.07
CA ALA A 66 1.85 22.11 5.39
C ALA A 66 0.33 22.11 5.14
N GLU A 67 -0.11 21.55 4.00
CA GLU A 67 -1.53 21.41 3.67
C GLU A 67 -2.26 20.51 4.68
N ALA A 68 -1.64 19.39 5.08
CA ALA A 68 -2.21 18.51 6.09
C ALA A 68 -2.34 19.17 7.45
N LEU A 69 -1.34 19.94 7.87
CA LEU A 69 -1.41 20.73 9.11
C LEU A 69 -2.49 21.81 9.05
N GLY A 70 -2.66 22.47 7.89
CA GLY A 70 -3.70 23.46 7.68
C GLY A 70 -5.11 22.87 7.76
N GLU A 71 -5.34 21.74 7.09
CA GLU A 71 -6.65 21.03 7.12
C GLU A 71 -6.99 20.50 8.53
N ALA A 72 -5.98 20.11 9.30
CA ALA A 72 -6.13 19.62 10.67
C ALA A 72 -6.26 20.76 11.71
N ASP A 73 -6.29 22.03 11.30
CA ASP A 73 -6.27 23.21 12.19
C ASP A 73 -5.05 23.26 13.14
N LEU A 74 -3.93 22.69 12.71
CA LEU A 74 -2.68 22.61 13.49
C LEU A 74 -1.58 23.55 12.98
N LEU A 75 -1.80 24.23 11.85
CA LEU A 75 -0.86 25.18 11.28
C LEU A 75 -1.09 26.56 11.89
N VAL A 76 -0.17 26.98 12.75
CA VAL A 76 -0.20 28.33 13.35
C VAL A 76 1.00 29.09 12.83
N GLU A 77 0.75 30.14 12.04
CA GLU A 77 1.82 31.01 11.54
C GLU A 77 2.52 31.76 12.68
N ARG A 78 3.81 32.03 12.51
CA ARG A 78 4.54 32.88 13.43
C ARG A 78 4.27 34.37 13.14
N THR A 79 3.99 35.10 14.14
CA THR A 79 3.84 36.58 14.05
C THR A 79 5.17 37.32 14.17
N ASN A 80 6.20 36.65 14.72
CA ASN A 80 7.54 37.23 14.92
C ASN A 80 8.57 36.47 14.06
N SER A 81 9.59 37.18 13.60
CA SER A 81 10.72 36.55 12.91
C SER A 81 11.41 35.50 13.81
N TYR A 82 11.50 34.30 13.32
CA TYR A 82 12.18 33.20 13.99
C TYR A 82 13.26 32.64 13.06
N HIS A 83 14.41 32.40 13.61
CA HIS A 83 15.50 31.72 12.92
C HIS A 83 15.83 30.43 13.62
N ILE A 84 15.97 29.36 12.84
CA ILE A 84 16.37 28.06 13.37
C ILE A 84 17.72 28.20 14.11
N PRO A 85 17.82 27.78 15.39
CA PRO A 85 19.07 27.83 16.15
C PRO A 85 20.22 27.18 15.40
N SER A 86 21.40 27.79 15.44
CA SER A 86 22.55 27.37 14.60
C SER A 86 22.93 25.90 14.75
N ALA A 87 22.81 25.34 15.96
CA ALA A 87 23.08 23.93 16.23
C ALA A 87 22.06 23.00 15.53
N LEU A 88 20.75 23.34 15.59
CA LEU A 88 19.70 22.60 14.91
C LEU A 88 19.81 22.75 13.38
N ARG A 89 20.11 23.96 12.92
CA ARG A 89 20.31 24.25 11.50
C ARG A 89 21.41 23.38 10.89
N LYS A 90 22.57 23.27 11.59
CA LYS A 90 23.67 22.39 11.14
C LYS A 90 23.24 20.92 11.07
N LYS A 91 22.44 20.44 12.03
CA LYS A 91 21.93 19.06 12.01
C LYS A 91 20.96 18.85 10.86
N LEU A 92 20.05 19.80 10.62
CA LEU A 92 19.08 19.76 9.52
C LEU A 92 19.78 19.79 8.16
N ASP A 93 20.80 20.66 7.99
CA ASP A 93 21.63 20.74 6.79
C ASP A 93 22.34 19.40 6.51
N ALA A 94 22.89 18.77 7.54
CA ALA A 94 23.55 17.47 7.40
C ALA A 94 22.55 16.35 7.06
N GLN A 95 21.35 16.35 7.68
CA GLN A 95 20.31 15.34 7.45
C GLN A 95 19.77 15.40 6.03
N LEU A 96 19.51 16.59 5.51
CA LEU A 96 18.90 16.81 4.20
C LEU A 96 19.89 17.23 3.11
N MET A 97 21.19 17.00 3.30
CA MET A 97 22.23 17.40 2.37
C MET A 97 22.02 16.83 0.95
N ARG A 98 21.40 15.65 0.84
CA ARG A 98 21.12 14.98 -0.44
C ARG A 98 19.82 15.40 -1.08
N GLU A 99 18.97 16.17 -0.38
CA GLU A 99 17.66 16.67 -0.82
C GLU A 99 17.58 18.20 -0.67
N PRO A 100 18.36 18.98 -1.45
CA PRO A 100 18.48 20.44 -1.26
C PRO A 100 17.17 21.21 -1.46
N GLU A 101 16.28 20.74 -2.33
CA GLU A 101 14.95 21.34 -2.54
C GLU A 101 14.09 21.15 -1.28
N MET A 102 14.04 19.94 -0.72
CA MET A 102 13.32 19.66 0.51
C MET A 102 13.93 20.42 1.71
N LEU A 103 15.27 20.52 1.79
CA LEU A 103 15.95 21.29 2.83
C LEU A 103 15.50 22.75 2.81
N SER A 104 15.46 23.38 1.63
CA SER A 104 15.04 24.77 1.48
C SER A 104 13.57 24.94 1.89
N ALA A 105 12.69 24.08 1.43
CA ALA A 105 11.26 24.11 1.75
C ALA A 105 11.00 23.87 3.26
N MET A 106 11.69 22.90 3.88
CA MET A 106 11.59 22.61 5.31
C MET A 106 12.07 23.79 6.17
N LYS A 107 13.13 24.49 5.78
CA LYS A 107 13.58 25.70 6.50
C LYS A 107 12.51 26.78 6.49
N VAL A 108 11.90 27.03 5.34
CA VAL A 108 10.78 28.00 5.21
C VAL A 108 9.62 27.59 6.11
N LEU A 109 9.24 26.30 6.09
CA LEU A 109 8.18 25.78 6.94
C LEU A 109 8.49 26.02 8.44
N PHE A 110 9.66 25.58 8.92
CA PHE A 110 10.02 25.69 10.33
C PHE A 110 10.20 27.14 10.83
N GLU A 111 10.64 28.04 9.96
CA GLU A 111 10.77 29.46 10.29
C GLU A 111 9.41 30.18 10.22
N GLY A 112 8.47 29.70 9.38
CA GLY A 112 7.14 30.30 9.17
C GLY A 112 6.07 29.88 10.16
N ILE A 113 6.14 28.67 10.74
CA ILE A 113 5.09 28.17 11.64
C ILE A 113 5.60 27.92 13.06
N GLN A 114 4.68 27.96 14.03
CA GLN A 114 4.96 27.46 15.39
C GLN A 114 5.02 25.93 15.38
N LYS A 115 5.64 25.34 16.41
CA LYS A 115 5.59 23.88 16.59
C LYS A 115 4.14 23.41 16.71
N PRO A 116 3.64 22.55 15.82
CA PRO A 116 2.26 22.05 15.92
C PRO A 116 2.13 21.08 17.09
N THR A 117 0.89 20.87 17.55
CA THR A 117 0.56 19.92 18.63
C THR A 117 0.53 18.48 18.09
N ILE A 118 1.63 18.02 17.52
CA ILE A 118 1.85 16.64 17.10
C ILE A 118 2.65 15.91 18.19
N ASP A 119 2.19 14.74 18.61
CA ASP A 119 2.81 13.97 19.70
C ASP A 119 3.82 12.94 19.19
N ALA A 120 3.62 12.43 17.96
CA ALA A 120 4.49 11.41 17.35
C ALA A 120 4.39 11.41 15.83
N ILE A 121 5.38 10.82 15.17
CA ILE A 121 5.42 10.57 13.73
C ILE A 121 5.45 9.06 13.50
N ALA A 122 4.65 8.56 12.55
CA ALA A 122 4.79 7.24 11.95
C ALA A 122 5.31 7.40 10.53
N VAL A 123 6.26 6.57 10.10
CA VAL A 123 6.81 6.65 8.75
C VAL A 123 7.13 5.27 8.21
N THR A 124 6.86 5.05 6.94
CA THR A 124 7.22 3.81 6.26
C THR A 124 8.74 3.70 6.13
N GLU A 125 9.32 2.66 6.74
CA GLU A 125 10.74 2.33 6.64
C GLU A 125 11.01 1.30 5.52
N GLY A 126 9.98 0.60 5.06
CA GLY A 126 9.98 -0.43 4.00
C GLY A 126 8.86 -1.45 4.18
N PRO A 127 8.74 -2.43 3.22
CA PRO A 127 9.43 -2.48 1.94
C PRO A 127 8.96 -1.41 0.96
N GLY A 128 9.71 -1.26 -0.17
CA GLY A 128 9.37 -0.31 -1.22
C GLY A 128 10.60 0.12 -2.03
N LEU A 129 10.45 1.17 -2.82
CA LEU A 129 11.55 1.75 -3.58
C LEU A 129 12.49 2.53 -2.63
N GLU A 130 13.69 2.01 -2.39
CA GLU A 130 14.65 2.64 -1.45
C GLU A 130 14.85 4.14 -1.68
N PRO A 131 15.01 4.64 -2.94
CA PRO A 131 15.15 6.08 -3.17
C PRO A 131 13.93 6.89 -2.72
N ALA A 132 12.72 6.34 -2.84
CA ALA A 132 11.48 6.97 -2.42
C ALA A 132 11.30 6.91 -0.91
N LEU A 133 11.54 5.75 -0.28
CA LEU A 133 11.52 5.58 1.18
C LEU A 133 12.41 6.58 1.91
N TRP A 134 13.62 6.83 1.38
CA TRP A 134 14.52 7.82 1.98
C TRP A 134 13.95 9.22 2.05
N VAL A 135 13.06 9.62 1.15
CA VAL A 135 12.44 10.95 1.19
C VAL A 135 11.52 11.07 2.40
N GLY A 136 10.64 10.09 2.61
CA GLY A 136 9.74 10.05 3.78
C GLY A 136 10.52 9.96 5.10
N ILE A 137 11.53 9.09 5.16
CA ILE A 137 12.40 8.92 6.34
C ILE A 137 13.13 10.22 6.66
N ASN A 138 13.73 10.88 5.67
CA ASN A 138 14.44 12.13 5.88
C ASN A 138 13.51 13.26 6.33
N ALA A 139 12.30 13.33 5.77
CA ALA A 139 11.27 14.26 6.23
C ALA A 139 10.88 13.97 7.70
N ALA A 140 10.62 12.72 8.06
CA ALA A 140 10.28 12.33 9.43
C ALA A 140 11.41 12.67 10.41
N LEU A 141 12.67 12.40 10.05
CA LEU A 141 13.84 12.74 10.87
C LEU A 141 13.99 14.26 11.05
N ALA A 142 13.77 15.05 10.01
CA ALA A 142 13.79 16.51 10.08
C ALA A 142 12.68 17.05 11.01
N LEU A 143 11.44 16.57 10.85
CA LEU A 143 10.32 16.94 11.70
C LEU A 143 10.55 16.52 13.16
N GLY A 144 10.95 15.25 13.38
CA GLY A 144 11.21 14.73 14.73
C GLY A 144 12.29 15.52 15.45
N MET A 145 13.36 15.89 14.75
CA MET A 145 14.45 16.71 15.28
C MET A 145 14.00 18.15 15.62
N MET A 146 13.23 18.78 14.71
CA MET A 146 12.83 20.17 14.86
C MET A 146 11.70 20.35 15.88
N TRP A 147 10.82 19.36 15.99
CA TRP A 147 9.69 19.41 16.92
C TRP A 147 9.94 18.66 18.23
N ASP A 148 11.07 17.96 18.34
CA ASP A 148 11.42 17.12 19.49
C ASP A 148 10.27 16.16 19.83
N ILE A 149 9.97 15.27 18.87
CA ILE A 149 8.90 14.24 18.97
C ILE A 149 9.41 12.88 18.47
N PRO A 150 8.92 11.78 19.06
CA PRO A 150 9.34 10.42 18.70
C PRO A 150 8.87 9.99 17.31
N ILE A 151 9.68 9.10 16.68
CA ILE A 151 9.38 8.55 15.36
C ILE A 151 9.23 7.02 15.49
N TYR A 152 8.15 6.51 14.91
CA TYR A 152 7.82 5.09 14.87
C TYR A 152 7.92 4.58 13.42
N PRO A 153 8.88 3.69 13.13
CA PRO A 153 8.93 3.05 11.83
C PRO A 153 7.79 2.06 11.67
N VAL A 154 7.24 2.03 10.47
CA VAL A 154 6.16 1.14 10.08
C VAL A 154 6.58 0.30 8.88
N ASN A 155 6.27 -0.98 8.91
CA ASN A 155 6.38 -1.83 7.74
C ASN A 155 5.15 -1.62 6.84
N HIS A 156 5.38 -1.32 5.56
CA HIS A 156 4.35 -1.04 4.58
C HIS A 156 3.32 -2.19 4.44
N MET A 157 3.80 -3.45 4.44
CA MET A 157 2.93 -4.62 4.33
C MET A 157 2.11 -4.85 5.61
N GLU A 158 2.67 -4.56 6.79
CA GLU A 158 1.91 -4.50 8.04
C GLU A 158 0.82 -3.42 7.96
N GLY A 159 1.13 -2.27 7.35
CA GLY A 159 0.15 -1.21 7.06
C GLY A 159 -1.05 -1.73 6.28
N HIS A 160 -0.83 -2.52 5.23
CA HIS A 160 -1.90 -3.14 4.45
C HIS A 160 -2.71 -4.18 5.23
N ILE A 161 -2.09 -4.96 6.12
CA ILE A 161 -2.80 -5.90 7.01
C ILE A 161 -3.71 -5.10 7.94
N VAL A 162 -3.18 -4.07 8.59
CA VAL A 162 -3.94 -3.23 9.53
C VAL A 162 -5.06 -2.48 8.81
N ALA A 163 -4.83 -1.98 7.59
CA ALA A 163 -5.87 -1.35 6.77
C ALA A 163 -7.05 -2.31 6.48
N GLY A 164 -6.75 -3.60 6.28
CA GLY A 164 -7.77 -4.64 6.13
C GLY A 164 -8.68 -4.78 7.35
N LEU A 165 -8.15 -4.55 8.55
CA LEU A 165 -8.86 -4.66 9.82
C LEU A 165 -9.61 -3.37 10.22
N LEU A 166 -9.49 -2.27 9.44
CA LEU A 166 -10.14 -1.01 9.79
C LEU A 166 -11.64 -1.05 9.50
N SER A 167 -12.43 -0.85 10.52
CA SER A 167 -13.85 -0.47 10.43
C SER A 167 -14.00 1.03 10.60
N ILE A 168 -15.06 1.59 10.00
CA ILE A 168 -15.35 3.03 10.04
C ILE A 168 -16.79 3.19 10.50
N GLU A 169 -16.99 3.88 11.61
CA GLU A 169 -18.31 4.22 12.13
C GLU A 169 -18.31 5.66 12.63
N ASN A 170 -19.23 6.49 12.12
CA ASN A 170 -19.37 7.91 12.47
C ASN A 170 -18.04 8.69 12.39
N ASP A 171 -17.30 8.52 11.28
CA ASP A 171 -15.98 9.10 11.00
C ASP A 171 -14.87 8.69 11.98
N VAL A 172 -15.13 7.73 12.86
CA VAL A 172 -14.13 7.11 13.73
C VAL A 172 -13.67 5.80 13.11
N TYR A 173 -12.37 5.69 12.96
CA TYR A 173 -11.69 4.46 12.51
C TYR A 173 -11.34 3.62 13.72
N GLU A 174 -11.53 2.32 13.61
CA GLU A 174 -11.22 1.36 14.66
C GLU A 174 -10.54 0.12 14.08
N ILE A 175 -9.46 -0.34 14.72
CA ILE A 175 -8.88 -1.65 14.39
C ILE A 175 -9.78 -2.71 15.01
N SER A 176 -10.47 -3.46 14.14
CA SER A 176 -11.41 -4.50 14.55
C SER A 176 -10.71 -5.64 15.27
N ASP A 177 -11.32 -6.14 16.35
CA ASP A 177 -10.92 -7.41 16.92
C ASP A 177 -11.20 -8.55 15.93
N THR A 178 -10.33 -9.54 15.92
CA THR A 178 -10.49 -10.71 15.07
C THR A 178 -9.99 -11.97 15.77
N ASP A 179 -10.49 -13.12 15.33
CA ASP A 179 -10.04 -14.40 15.80
C ASP A 179 -8.68 -14.78 15.17
N TYR A 180 -7.80 -15.30 16.00
CA TYR A 180 -6.50 -15.82 15.57
C TYR A 180 -6.44 -17.34 15.76
N PRO A 181 -5.68 -18.09 14.92
CA PRO A 181 -4.83 -17.59 13.85
C PRO A 181 -5.64 -17.01 12.69
N ALA A 182 -5.09 -15.97 12.05
CA ALA A 182 -5.60 -15.39 10.83
C ALA A 182 -4.61 -15.61 9.68
N THR A 183 -5.11 -15.56 8.44
CA THR A 183 -4.27 -15.56 7.24
C THR A 183 -4.50 -14.26 6.48
N ALA A 184 -3.44 -13.55 6.08
CA ALA A 184 -3.54 -12.41 5.20
C ALA A 184 -3.11 -12.76 3.78
N LEU A 185 -3.89 -12.31 2.78
CA LEU A 185 -3.52 -12.26 1.37
C LEU A 185 -3.12 -10.82 1.03
N LEU A 186 -1.85 -10.58 0.78
CA LEU A 186 -1.30 -9.29 0.40
C LEU A 186 -1.01 -9.27 -1.10
N ILE A 187 -1.74 -8.44 -1.85
CA ILE A 187 -1.71 -8.37 -3.31
C ILE A 187 -1.58 -6.91 -3.79
N SER A 188 -0.42 -6.57 -4.32
CA SER A 188 -0.11 -5.23 -4.81
C SER A 188 0.65 -5.27 -6.15
N GLY A 189 1.12 -4.12 -6.62
CA GLY A 189 2.00 -4.02 -7.78
C GLY A 189 3.33 -4.77 -7.59
N GLY A 190 3.88 -4.74 -6.38
CA GLY A 190 5.19 -5.34 -6.07
C GLY A 190 5.13 -6.64 -5.25
N HIS A 191 3.99 -6.98 -4.63
CA HIS A 191 3.91 -8.10 -3.70
C HIS A 191 2.72 -9.03 -4.01
N THR A 192 2.94 -10.32 -3.80
CA THR A 192 1.88 -11.33 -3.73
C THR A 192 2.32 -12.36 -2.69
N GLU A 193 1.72 -12.25 -1.51
CA GLU A 193 2.13 -13.02 -0.33
C GLU A 193 0.93 -13.55 0.46
N LEU A 194 1.10 -14.73 1.03
CA LEU A 194 0.24 -15.31 2.07
C LEU A 194 1.00 -15.25 3.40
N VAL A 195 0.40 -14.59 4.37
CA VAL A 195 0.99 -14.37 5.69
C VAL A 195 0.11 -15.04 6.74
N ASN A 196 0.68 -15.97 7.50
CA ASN A 196 0.05 -16.51 8.69
C ASN A 196 0.24 -15.54 9.86
N ILE A 197 -0.82 -15.31 10.62
CA ILE A 197 -0.86 -14.39 11.76
C ILE A 197 -1.37 -15.17 12.98
N PRO A 198 -0.48 -15.85 13.72
CA PRO A 198 -0.88 -16.65 14.91
C PRO A 198 -1.51 -15.80 16.01
N LYS A 199 -1.11 -14.54 16.11
CA LYS A 199 -1.65 -13.50 16.99
C LYS A 199 -1.33 -12.14 16.40
N LEU A 200 -2.00 -11.11 16.84
CA LEU A 200 -1.74 -9.73 16.40
C LEU A 200 -0.23 -9.43 16.42
N ARG A 201 0.29 -8.87 15.33
CA ARG A 201 1.71 -8.52 15.12
C ARG A 201 2.70 -9.69 15.21
N SER A 202 2.25 -10.90 14.99
CA SER A 202 3.13 -12.06 14.80
C SER A 202 2.90 -12.59 13.40
N TYR A 203 3.85 -12.37 12.51
CA TYR A 203 3.71 -12.64 11.08
C TYR A 203 4.68 -13.71 10.62
N SER A 204 4.22 -14.61 9.75
CA SER A 204 5.03 -15.61 9.08
C SER A 204 4.60 -15.75 7.63
N VAL A 205 5.50 -15.51 6.67
CA VAL A 205 5.20 -15.62 5.24
C VAL A 205 5.18 -17.10 4.87
N VAL A 206 3.99 -17.65 4.61
CA VAL A 206 3.79 -19.07 4.27
C VAL A 206 3.77 -19.33 2.76
N GLY A 207 3.56 -18.29 1.96
CA GLY A 207 3.60 -18.35 0.50
C GLY A 207 3.90 -17.00 -0.12
N LYS A 208 4.61 -16.98 -1.24
CA LYS A 208 4.88 -15.76 -2.00
C LYS A 208 5.06 -16.05 -3.47
N THR A 209 4.95 -15.03 -4.31
CA THR A 209 5.27 -15.19 -5.73
C THR A 209 6.74 -15.53 -5.93
N ARG A 210 7.02 -16.40 -6.92
CA ARG A 210 8.38 -16.80 -7.34
C ARG A 210 8.91 -15.94 -8.49
N ASP A 211 8.03 -15.11 -9.07
CA ASP A 211 8.34 -14.25 -10.20
C ASP A 211 7.53 -12.94 -10.14
N ASP A 212 6.74 -12.62 -11.14
CA ASP A 212 5.95 -11.39 -11.17
C ASP A 212 4.91 -11.35 -10.02
N ALA A 213 4.75 -10.18 -9.39
CA ALA A 213 3.61 -9.94 -8.52
C ALA A 213 2.31 -9.89 -9.35
N VAL A 214 1.18 -10.13 -8.69
CA VAL A 214 -0.12 -10.17 -9.40
C VAL A 214 -0.47 -8.84 -10.08
N GLY A 215 -0.22 -7.70 -9.42
CA GLY A 215 -0.46 -6.39 -10.02
C GLY A 215 0.47 -6.12 -11.22
N GLU A 216 1.74 -6.48 -11.11
CA GLU A 216 2.68 -6.42 -12.21
C GLU A 216 2.24 -7.30 -13.40
N ALA A 217 1.66 -8.47 -13.12
CA ALA A 217 1.12 -9.34 -14.16
C ALA A 217 -0.08 -8.70 -14.87
N PHE A 218 -0.97 -8.01 -14.15
CA PHE A 218 -2.05 -7.20 -14.74
C PHE A 218 -1.51 -6.10 -15.64
N ASP A 219 -0.52 -5.33 -15.20
CA ASP A 219 0.08 -4.24 -15.99
C ASP A 219 0.75 -4.76 -17.26
N LYS A 220 1.46 -5.88 -17.15
CA LYS A 220 2.10 -6.54 -18.30
C LYS A 220 1.06 -7.08 -19.31
N ALA A 221 -0.03 -7.68 -18.84
CA ALA A 221 -1.12 -8.14 -19.70
C ALA A 221 -1.83 -6.97 -20.40
N ALA A 222 -2.13 -5.90 -19.67
CA ALA A 222 -2.71 -4.69 -20.22
C ALA A 222 -1.85 -4.08 -21.33
N ARG A 223 -0.54 -3.98 -21.11
CA ARG A 223 0.41 -3.50 -22.13
C ARG A 223 0.37 -4.33 -23.41
N MET A 224 0.20 -5.65 -23.32
CA MET A 224 0.08 -6.51 -24.51
C MET A 224 -1.22 -6.31 -25.26
N LEU A 225 -2.26 -5.87 -24.57
CA LEU A 225 -3.55 -5.50 -25.15
C LEU A 225 -3.60 -4.04 -25.60
N LEU A 226 -2.47 -3.30 -25.52
CA LEU A 226 -2.36 -1.87 -25.82
C LEU A 226 -3.31 -1.02 -24.96
N LEU A 227 -3.51 -1.41 -23.71
CA LEU A 227 -4.29 -0.67 -22.73
C LEU A 227 -3.38 0.30 -21.95
N PRO A 228 -3.93 1.43 -21.44
CA PRO A 228 -3.16 2.39 -20.66
C PRO A 228 -2.68 1.81 -19.32
N TYR A 229 -1.71 2.47 -18.71
CA TYR A 229 -1.26 2.24 -17.34
C TYR A 229 -2.06 3.16 -16.38
N PRO A 230 -2.42 2.68 -15.18
CA PRO A 230 -2.20 1.32 -14.63
C PRO A 230 -3.12 0.27 -15.27
N GLY A 231 -2.56 -0.89 -15.57
CA GLY A 231 -3.23 -1.93 -16.34
C GLY A 231 -4.31 -2.69 -15.58
N GLY A 232 -4.16 -2.82 -14.25
CA GLY A 232 -5.11 -3.54 -13.42
C GLY A 232 -6.56 -3.05 -13.57
N PRO A 233 -6.85 -1.76 -13.35
CA PRO A 233 -8.19 -1.18 -13.55
C PRO A 233 -8.75 -1.38 -14.96
N GLU A 234 -7.91 -1.27 -16.00
CA GLU A 234 -8.34 -1.42 -17.40
C GLU A 234 -8.71 -2.88 -17.73
N ILE A 235 -7.91 -3.85 -17.32
CA ILE A 235 -8.25 -5.28 -17.45
C ILE A 235 -9.57 -5.58 -16.74
N SER A 236 -9.72 -5.11 -15.49
CA SER A 236 -10.96 -5.33 -14.72
C SER A 236 -12.18 -4.72 -15.39
N ARG A 237 -12.06 -3.51 -15.94
CA ARG A 237 -13.13 -2.84 -16.67
C ARG A 237 -13.58 -3.64 -17.91
N LEU A 238 -12.62 -4.11 -18.71
CA LEU A 238 -12.93 -4.93 -19.89
C LEU A 238 -13.53 -6.29 -19.51
N ALA A 239 -12.99 -6.92 -18.47
CA ALA A 239 -13.50 -8.20 -17.95
C ALA A 239 -14.93 -8.06 -17.41
N GLU A 240 -15.24 -6.97 -16.71
CA GLU A 240 -16.58 -6.69 -16.22
C GLU A 240 -17.57 -6.48 -17.38
N HIS A 241 -17.21 -5.76 -18.44
CA HIS A 241 -18.03 -5.61 -19.64
C HIS A 241 -18.29 -6.96 -20.30
N ALA A 242 -17.25 -7.80 -20.47
CA ALA A 242 -17.41 -9.14 -21.02
C ALA A 242 -18.38 -10.00 -20.21
N ARG A 243 -18.31 -9.95 -18.87
CA ARG A 243 -19.24 -10.66 -17.99
C ARG A 243 -20.68 -10.17 -18.14
N LYS A 244 -20.91 -8.85 -18.21
CA LYS A 244 -22.24 -8.25 -18.38
C LYS A 244 -22.86 -8.60 -19.73
N GLU A 245 -22.06 -8.70 -20.78
CA GLU A 245 -22.48 -9.10 -22.12
C GLU A 245 -22.64 -10.63 -22.26
N GLY A 246 -22.23 -11.41 -21.26
CA GLY A 246 -22.28 -12.87 -21.31
C GLY A 246 -21.31 -13.49 -22.30
N LEU A 247 -20.18 -12.81 -22.59
CA LEU A 247 -19.18 -13.32 -23.55
C LEU A 247 -18.59 -14.64 -23.05
N VAL A 248 -18.52 -15.60 -23.97
CA VAL A 248 -17.88 -16.89 -23.75
C VAL A 248 -16.46 -16.82 -24.32
N VAL A 249 -15.47 -17.18 -23.49
CA VAL A 249 -14.07 -17.20 -23.92
C VAL A 249 -13.84 -18.34 -24.89
N ASP A 250 -13.31 -18.03 -26.07
CA ASP A 250 -12.89 -19.03 -27.06
C ASP A 250 -11.85 -19.99 -26.47
N GLU A 251 -11.93 -21.26 -26.85
CA GLU A 251 -11.02 -22.31 -26.32
C GLU A 251 -9.54 -21.98 -26.57
N ASP A 252 -9.21 -21.39 -27.70
CA ASP A 252 -7.85 -21.00 -28.06
C ASP A 252 -7.36 -19.72 -27.36
N LEU A 253 -8.26 -18.98 -26.68
CA LEU A 253 -7.91 -17.85 -25.81
C LEU A 253 -7.74 -18.25 -24.34
N ARG A 254 -8.06 -19.49 -23.97
CA ARG A 254 -7.90 -19.95 -22.60
C ARG A 254 -6.44 -19.86 -22.12
N LEU A 255 -6.27 -19.38 -20.88
CA LEU A 255 -4.98 -19.18 -20.25
C LEU A 255 -4.69 -20.26 -19.20
N PRO A 256 -3.43 -20.58 -18.95
CA PRO A 256 -3.06 -21.51 -17.88
C PRO A 256 -3.40 -20.94 -16.50
N ARG A 257 -3.45 -21.81 -15.49
CA ARG A 257 -3.49 -21.47 -14.06
C ARG A 257 -2.17 -21.89 -13.42
N PRO A 258 -1.13 -21.04 -13.50
CA PRO A 258 0.20 -21.44 -13.04
C PRO A 258 0.19 -21.82 -11.56
N MET A 259 0.91 -22.88 -11.21
CA MET A 259 1.06 -23.41 -9.86
C MET A 259 -0.25 -23.77 -9.12
N LEU A 260 -1.40 -23.84 -9.81
CA LEU A 260 -2.69 -24.19 -9.20
C LEU A 260 -2.61 -25.52 -8.42
N HIS A 261 -1.86 -26.48 -8.92
CA HIS A 261 -1.70 -27.83 -8.38
C HIS A 261 -0.26 -28.12 -7.92
N SER A 262 0.54 -27.11 -7.55
CA SER A 262 1.95 -27.31 -7.15
C SER A 262 2.12 -27.97 -5.78
N GLY A 263 1.05 -28.04 -4.97
CA GLY A 263 1.08 -28.61 -3.62
C GLY A 263 1.69 -27.69 -2.55
N ASP A 264 2.23 -26.54 -2.93
CA ASP A 264 2.75 -25.51 -2.04
C ASP A 264 1.87 -24.24 -2.06
N LEU A 265 2.18 -23.24 -1.23
CA LEU A 265 1.45 -21.97 -1.12
C LEU A 265 2.03 -20.85 -1.97
N HIS A 266 3.01 -21.14 -2.82
CA HIS A 266 3.64 -20.14 -3.68
C HIS A 266 2.82 -19.84 -4.93
N PHE A 267 3.08 -18.66 -5.52
CA PHE A 267 2.47 -18.19 -6.75
C PHE A 267 3.49 -18.07 -7.88
N SER A 268 3.00 -17.99 -9.10
CA SER A 268 3.75 -17.59 -10.29
C SER A 268 2.78 -16.97 -11.29
N PHE A 269 3.09 -15.80 -11.81
CA PHE A 269 2.24 -15.11 -12.80
C PHE A 269 2.97 -14.74 -14.09
N SER A 270 4.30 -14.90 -14.17
CA SER A 270 5.07 -14.63 -15.39
C SER A 270 4.64 -15.51 -16.57
N GLY A 271 4.19 -16.74 -16.31
CA GLY A 271 3.65 -17.64 -17.31
C GLY A 271 2.36 -17.14 -17.95
N LEU A 272 1.49 -16.42 -17.19
CA LEU A 272 0.28 -15.80 -17.73
C LEU A 272 0.60 -14.74 -18.77
N LYS A 273 1.57 -13.87 -18.47
CA LYS A 273 2.08 -12.87 -19.42
C LYS A 273 2.48 -13.51 -20.75
N THR A 274 3.30 -14.57 -20.70
CA THR A 274 3.78 -15.28 -21.90
C THR A 274 2.62 -15.91 -22.65
N ALA A 275 1.63 -16.46 -21.94
CA ALA A 275 0.42 -17.01 -22.56
C ALA A 275 -0.40 -15.94 -23.29
N VAL A 276 -0.66 -14.78 -22.66
CA VAL A 276 -1.34 -13.66 -23.32
C VAL A 276 -0.59 -13.23 -24.58
N LEU A 277 0.74 -13.01 -24.49
CA LEU A 277 1.55 -12.63 -25.65
C LEU A 277 1.45 -13.64 -26.80
N THR A 278 1.44 -14.95 -26.48
CA THR A 278 1.32 -16.01 -27.46
C THR A 278 -0.05 -16.00 -28.15
N ARG A 279 -1.15 -15.75 -27.39
CA ARG A 279 -2.51 -15.66 -27.95
C ARG A 279 -2.63 -14.44 -28.87
N VAL A 280 -2.16 -13.27 -28.39
CA VAL A 280 -2.11 -12.03 -29.17
C VAL A 280 -1.35 -12.22 -30.48
N LYS A 281 -0.14 -12.77 -30.44
CA LYS A 281 0.66 -13.02 -31.64
C LYS A 281 0.03 -14.02 -32.61
N LYS A 282 -0.61 -15.07 -32.11
CA LYS A 282 -1.29 -16.08 -32.93
C LYS A 282 -2.48 -15.49 -33.69
N ARG A 283 -3.24 -14.58 -33.05
CA ARG A 283 -4.40 -13.90 -33.66
C ARG A 283 -3.97 -12.80 -34.65
N GLY A 284 -2.81 -12.21 -34.47
CA GLY A 284 -2.32 -11.06 -35.26
C GLY A 284 -3.01 -9.76 -34.83
N THR A 285 -4.04 -9.34 -35.54
CA THR A 285 -4.86 -8.17 -35.11
C THR A 285 -5.95 -8.64 -34.17
N ILE A 286 -6.03 -8.00 -32.99
CA ILE A 286 -7.05 -8.29 -31.99
C ILE A 286 -8.10 -7.20 -32.04
N ASN A 287 -9.37 -7.59 -32.19
CA ASN A 287 -10.50 -6.68 -32.10
C ASN A 287 -10.92 -6.42 -30.63
N GLU A 288 -11.83 -5.48 -30.42
CA GLU A 288 -12.26 -5.08 -29.06
C GLU A 288 -12.99 -6.19 -28.30
N GLU A 289 -13.69 -7.10 -28.98
CA GLU A 289 -14.36 -8.25 -28.36
C GLU A 289 -13.31 -9.26 -27.86
N GLU A 290 -12.32 -9.57 -28.68
CA GLU A 290 -11.19 -10.44 -28.30
C GLU A 290 -10.39 -9.86 -27.14
N LYS A 291 -10.18 -8.52 -27.10
CA LYS A 291 -9.56 -7.87 -25.95
C LYS A 291 -10.37 -8.10 -24.67
N ARG A 292 -11.70 -7.96 -24.75
CA ARG A 292 -12.59 -8.22 -23.60
C ARG A 292 -12.54 -9.68 -23.18
N MET A 293 -12.53 -10.63 -24.11
CA MET A 293 -12.41 -12.07 -23.80
C MET A 293 -11.06 -12.40 -23.13
N ILE A 294 -9.96 -11.84 -23.65
CA ILE A 294 -8.61 -12.05 -23.04
C ILE A 294 -8.55 -11.43 -21.66
N ALA A 295 -9.08 -10.22 -21.45
CA ALA A 295 -9.14 -9.58 -20.16
C ALA A 295 -9.96 -10.39 -19.15
N LEU A 296 -11.14 -10.88 -19.58
CA LEU A 296 -11.99 -11.75 -18.78
C LEU A 296 -11.28 -13.03 -18.36
N GLU A 297 -10.64 -13.71 -19.31
CA GLU A 297 -9.93 -14.96 -19.02
C GLU A 297 -8.69 -14.75 -18.15
N PHE A 298 -7.97 -13.63 -18.35
CA PHE A 298 -6.83 -13.28 -17.51
C PHE A 298 -7.25 -13.06 -16.07
N GLU A 299 -8.29 -12.25 -15.84
CA GLU A 299 -8.79 -11.97 -14.49
C GLU A 299 -9.34 -13.24 -13.82
N ASN A 300 -10.03 -14.11 -14.57
CA ASN A 300 -10.48 -15.40 -14.08
C ASN A 300 -9.29 -16.31 -13.72
N ALA A 301 -8.27 -16.40 -14.57
CA ALA A 301 -7.10 -17.24 -14.31
C ALA A 301 -6.34 -16.82 -13.05
N VAL A 302 -6.15 -15.51 -12.87
CA VAL A 302 -5.57 -14.96 -11.65
C VAL A 302 -6.42 -15.30 -10.43
N THR A 303 -7.72 -15.03 -10.51
CA THR A 303 -8.66 -15.25 -9.41
C THR A 303 -8.72 -16.72 -8.99
N ASP A 304 -8.77 -17.65 -9.95
CA ASP A 304 -8.77 -19.09 -9.68
C ASP A 304 -7.54 -19.52 -8.86
N VAL A 305 -6.35 -19.03 -9.23
CA VAL A 305 -5.10 -19.33 -8.51
C VAL A 305 -5.13 -18.73 -7.11
N LEU A 306 -5.53 -17.45 -6.96
CA LEU A 306 -5.59 -16.78 -5.66
C LEU A 306 -6.57 -17.50 -4.72
N VAL A 307 -7.78 -17.83 -5.18
CA VAL A 307 -8.81 -18.53 -4.39
C VAL A 307 -8.32 -19.90 -3.93
N ALA A 308 -7.73 -20.68 -4.83
CA ALA A 308 -7.22 -22.03 -4.49
C ALA A 308 -6.10 -21.97 -3.44
N LYS A 309 -5.13 -21.05 -3.61
CA LYS A 309 -4.01 -20.90 -2.68
C LYS A 309 -4.45 -20.33 -1.32
N VAL A 310 -5.38 -19.37 -1.30
CA VAL A 310 -5.97 -18.88 -0.05
C VAL A 310 -6.69 -20.01 0.68
N LYS A 311 -7.54 -20.78 -0.02
CA LYS A 311 -8.22 -21.92 0.59
C LYS A 311 -7.22 -22.89 1.21
N GLN A 312 -6.18 -23.28 0.48
CA GLN A 312 -5.14 -24.16 0.99
C GLN A 312 -4.44 -23.58 2.21
N ALA A 313 -4.04 -22.28 2.16
CA ALA A 313 -3.38 -21.60 3.27
C ALA A 313 -4.25 -21.56 4.54
N MET A 314 -5.55 -21.22 4.41
CA MET A 314 -6.49 -21.20 5.53
C MET A 314 -6.56 -22.55 6.25
N TYR A 315 -6.57 -23.66 5.50
CA TYR A 315 -6.56 -25.01 6.08
C TYR A 315 -5.21 -25.37 6.73
N GLU A 316 -4.09 -25.08 6.07
CA GLU A 316 -2.76 -25.41 6.60
C GLU A 316 -2.42 -24.63 7.86
N THR A 317 -2.81 -23.33 7.91
CA THR A 317 -2.60 -22.46 9.08
C THR A 317 -3.70 -22.63 10.14
N ARG A 318 -4.77 -23.36 9.84
CA ARG A 318 -5.97 -23.51 10.68
C ARG A 318 -6.61 -22.16 11.02
N SER A 319 -6.54 -21.22 10.10
CA SER A 319 -7.09 -19.87 10.29
C SER A 319 -8.60 -19.86 10.11
N SER A 320 -9.30 -19.14 10.98
CA SER A 320 -10.73 -18.83 10.88
C SER A 320 -11.00 -17.45 10.27
N THR A 321 -9.96 -16.65 10.11
CA THR A 321 -10.04 -15.27 9.59
C THR A 321 -9.13 -15.10 8.38
N LEU A 322 -9.71 -14.55 7.30
CA LEU A 322 -9.00 -14.10 6.11
C LEU A 322 -8.96 -12.57 6.07
N ILE A 323 -7.77 -12.01 5.95
CA ILE A 323 -7.55 -10.57 5.75
C ILE A 323 -7.01 -10.36 4.34
N ILE A 324 -7.53 -9.39 3.59
CA ILE A 324 -7.00 -9.04 2.26
C ILE A 324 -6.45 -7.62 2.31
N GLY A 325 -5.25 -7.40 1.75
CA GLY A 325 -4.59 -6.09 1.69
C GLY A 325 -3.86 -5.84 0.38
N GLY A 326 -3.45 -4.59 0.16
CA GLY A 326 -2.73 -4.14 -1.03
C GLY A 326 -3.65 -3.69 -2.18
N GLY A 327 -3.09 -2.91 -3.12
CA GLY A 327 -3.84 -2.20 -4.16
C GLY A 327 -4.72 -3.09 -5.04
N VAL A 328 -4.28 -4.32 -5.36
CA VAL A 328 -5.06 -5.28 -6.16
C VAL A 328 -6.31 -5.77 -5.40
N SER A 329 -6.36 -5.62 -4.08
CA SER A 329 -7.55 -5.90 -3.29
C SER A 329 -8.75 -4.99 -3.64
N ALA A 330 -8.55 -3.90 -4.39
CA ALA A 330 -9.62 -3.07 -4.92
C ALA A 330 -10.41 -3.76 -6.06
N ASN A 331 -9.85 -4.80 -6.70
CA ASN A 331 -10.48 -5.54 -7.78
C ASN A 331 -11.80 -6.20 -7.32
N THR A 332 -12.90 -5.83 -7.99
CA THR A 332 -14.25 -6.26 -7.59
C THR A 332 -14.48 -7.75 -7.76
N HIS A 333 -13.90 -8.36 -8.81
CA HIS A 333 -14.07 -9.78 -9.08
C HIS A 333 -13.31 -10.64 -8.07
N ILE A 334 -12.07 -10.24 -7.73
CA ILE A 334 -11.29 -10.91 -6.68
C ILE A 334 -12.00 -10.81 -5.33
N ARG A 335 -12.50 -9.62 -4.95
CA ARG A 335 -13.28 -9.43 -3.72
C ARG A 335 -14.51 -10.34 -3.67
N PHE A 336 -15.26 -10.39 -4.76
CA PHE A 336 -16.46 -11.24 -4.87
C PHE A 336 -16.11 -12.72 -4.73
N ALA A 337 -15.06 -13.18 -5.41
CA ALA A 337 -14.60 -14.56 -5.32
C ALA A 337 -14.13 -14.94 -3.90
N MET A 338 -13.41 -14.04 -3.22
CA MET A 338 -12.97 -14.26 -1.84
C MET A 338 -14.15 -14.24 -0.84
N LYS A 339 -15.14 -13.38 -1.06
CA LYS A 339 -16.37 -13.37 -0.26
C LYS A 339 -17.11 -14.70 -0.39
N ASN A 340 -17.29 -15.19 -1.62
CA ASN A 340 -17.94 -16.50 -1.86
C ASN A 340 -17.13 -17.65 -1.24
N LEU A 341 -15.79 -17.58 -1.27
CA LEU A 341 -14.95 -18.54 -0.59
C LEU A 341 -15.19 -18.51 0.92
N ALA A 342 -15.16 -17.34 1.52
CA ALA A 342 -15.34 -17.15 2.96
C ALA A 342 -16.72 -17.66 3.42
N GLU A 343 -17.79 -17.31 2.71
CA GLU A 343 -19.16 -17.76 3.00
C GLU A 343 -19.28 -19.29 2.90
N ARG A 344 -18.70 -19.91 1.85
CA ARG A 344 -18.77 -21.35 1.64
C ARG A 344 -18.00 -22.16 2.66
N GLU A 345 -16.83 -21.66 3.06
CA GLU A 345 -15.92 -22.37 3.99
C GLU A 345 -16.11 -21.94 5.45
N GLY A 346 -16.94 -20.91 5.72
CA GLY A 346 -17.23 -20.42 7.07
C GLY A 346 -16.13 -19.55 7.69
N PHE A 347 -15.33 -18.84 6.87
CA PHE A 347 -14.29 -17.93 7.35
C PHE A 347 -14.84 -16.52 7.58
N SER A 348 -14.32 -15.82 8.59
CA SER A 348 -14.46 -14.37 8.69
C SER A 348 -13.60 -13.68 7.64
N LEU A 349 -14.14 -12.69 6.94
CA LEU A 349 -13.42 -11.96 5.88
C LEU A 349 -13.31 -10.47 6.23
N PHE A 350 -12.08 -9.98 6.25
CA PHE A 350 -11.73 -8.57 6.38
C PHE A 350 -11.11 -8.05 5.09
N VAL A 351 -11.70 -7.00 4.53
CA VAL A 351 -11.24 -6.36 3.29
C VAL A 351 -11.26 -4.85 3.50
N PRO A 352 -10.19 -4.12 3.16
CA PRO A 352 -10.16 -2.69 3.37
C PRO A 352 -11.25 -1.97 2.59
N ASN A 353 -11.72 -0.84 3.12
CA ASN A 353 -12.51 0.09 2.33
C ASN A 353 -11.73 0.44 1.04
N ARG A 354 -12.42 0.65 -0.07
CA ARG A 354 -11.77 0.90 -1.37
C ARG A 354 -10.75 2.04 -1.31
N ASN A 355 -11.04 3.10 -0.57
CA ASN A 355 -10.15 4.24 -0.40
C ASN A 355 -8.89 3.93 0.45
N LEU A 356 -8.86 2.78 1.12
CA LEU A 356 -7.73 2.32 1.94
C LEU A 356 -7.00 1.12 1.31
N SER A 357 -7.40 0.69 0.10
CA SER A 357 -6.78 -0.45 -0.58
C SER A 357 -5.43 -0.11 -1.19
N THR A 358 -5.29 1.11 -1.74
CA THR A 358 -4.03 1.65 -2.27
C THR A 358 -3.19 2.29 -1.19
N ASP A 359 -1.96 2.65 -1.51
CA ASP A 359 -1.03 3.27 -0.58
C ASP A 359 -1.58 4.60 -0.05
N ASN A 360 -1.58 4.75 1.27
CA ASN A 360 -2.17 5.91 1.93
C ASN A 360 -1.55 6.13 3.32
N GLY A 361 -1.66 7.36 3.84
CA GLY A 361 -1.12 7.71 5.15
C GLY A 361 -1.94 7.14 6.32
N ILE A 362 -3.23 6.82 6.12
CA ILE A 362 -4.10 6.30 7.20
C ILE A 362 -3.64 4.91 7.64
N MET A 363 -3.25 4.02 6.72
CA MET A 363 -2.75 2.68 7.06
C MET A 363 -1.47 2.77 7.90
N ILE A 364 -0.59 3.74 7.60
CA ILE A 364 0.64 3.97 8.36
C ILE A 364 0.31 4.60 9.73
N ALA A 365 -0.66 5.51 9.78
CA ALA A 365 -1.14 6.08 11.04
C ALA A 365 -1.75 5.03 11.96
N ALA A 366 -2.63 4.17 11.45
CA ALA A 366 -3.26 3.10 12.21
C ALA A 366 -2.22 2.14 12.78
N THR A 367 -1.24 1.73 11.97
CA THR A 367 -0.16 0.84 12.40
C THR A 367 0.75 1.52 13.41
N GLY A 368 1.09 2.80 13.22
CA GLY A 368 1.84 3.58 14.19
C GLY A 368 1.13 3.70 15.54
N LEU A 369 -0.19 3.95 15.53
CA LEU A 369 -1.00 3.95 16.76
C LEU A 369 -1.04 2.58 17.44
N LEU A 370 -1.10 1.48 16.66
CA LEU A 370 -1.02 0.12 17.17
C LEU A 370 0.33 -0.14 17.84
N HIS A 371 1.44 0.26 17.20
CA HIS A 371 2.79 0.14 17.78
C HIS A 371 2.90 0.89 19.11
N ILE A 372 2.37 2.10 19.20
CA ILE A 372 2.38 2.91 20.43
C ILE A 372 1.50 2.26 21.50
N ALA A 373 0.33 1.73 21.14
CA ALA A 373 -0.58 1.07 22.08
C ALA A 373 0.03 -0.19 22.70
N GLU A 374 0.96 -0.84 22.00
CA GLU A 374 1.69 -2.03 22.47
C GLU A 374 3.12 -1.71 22.98
N ASP A 375 3.35 -0.47 23.39
CA ASP A 375 4.63 0.01 23.97
C ASP A 375 5.88 -0.24 23.11
N LYS A 376 5.73 -0.32 21.77
CA LYS A 376 6.89 -0.38 20.87
C LYS A 376 7.73 0.89 21.04
N LYS A 377 9.04 0.73 21.13
CA LYS A 377 9.94 1.87 21.31
C LYS A 377 10.14 2.64 20.01
N PRO A 378 10.15 4.00 20.07
CA PRO A 378 10.51 4.80 18.92
C PRO A 378 11.97 4.56 18.51
N LYS A 379 12.30 4.79 17.24
CA LYS A 379 13.67 4.69 16.73
C LYS A 379 14.27 6.08 16.53
N VAL A 380 15.52 6.23 16.92
CA VAL A 380 16.32 7.46 16.68
C VAL A 380 17.02 7.40 15.32
N LYS A 381 17.35 6.20 14.85
CA LYS A 381 17.99 5.96 13.55
C LYS A 381 17.11 5.07 12.70
N LEU A 382 16.73 5.59 11.54
CA LEU A 382 15.95 4.90 10.52
C LEU A 382 16.81 4.61 9.30
N VAL A 383 16.54 3.50 8.62
CA VAL A 383 17.24 3.10 7.40
C VAL A 383 16.22 2.53 6.43
N ALA A 384 16.16 3.11 5.23
CA ALA A 384 15.30 2.56 4.19
C ALA A 384 15.67 1.09 3.91
N ASN A 385 14.66 0.23 3.92
CA ASN A 385 14.84 -1.19 3.67
C ASN A 385 13.82 -1.65 2.61
N GLY A 386 14.23 -1.57 1.34
CA GLY A 386 13.38 -1.91 0.20
C GLY A 386 12.86 -3.36 0.18
N SER A 387 13.50 -4.26 0.92
CA SER A 387 13.14 -5.68 1.02
C SER A 387 12.73 -6.12 2.42
N TRP A 388 12.30 -5.19 3.29
CA TRP A 388 11.92 -5.51 4.66
C TRP A 388 10.69 -6.44 4.69
N SER A 389 10.91 -7.70 5.08
CA SER A 389 9.81 -8.66 5.25
C SER A 389 8.91 -8.28 6.44
N VAL A 390 7.62 -8.54 6.30
CA VAL A 390 6.65 -8.36 7.40
C VAL A 390 6.99 -9.23 8.62
N GLU A 391 7.71 -10.35 8.45
CA GLU A 391 8.14 -11.24 9.54
C GLU A 391 9.06 -10.55 10.55
N GLY A 392 9.69 -9.43 10.17
CA GLY A 392 10.60 -8.67 11.01
C GLY A 392 9.97 -7.48 11.76
N CYS A 393 8.65 -7.38 11.82
CA CYS A 393 7.94 -6.23 12.41
C CYS A 393 7.82 -6.25 13.93
#